data_67a3d476a054cfd6f697fb0b6deb4ec5
#
_entry.id   67a3d476a054cfd6f697fb0b6deb4ec5
#
_cell.length_a   1.000
_cell.length_b   1.000
_cell.length_c   1.000
_cell.angle_alpha   90.00
_cell.angle_beta   90.00
_cell.angle_gamma   90.00
#
_symmetry.space_group_name_H-M   'P 1'
#
loop_
_entity.id
_entity.type
_entity.pdbx_description
1 polymer ?
#
loop_
_entity_poly.entity_id
_entity_poly.type
_entity_poly.pdbx_seq_one_letter_code
_entity_poly.pdbx_strand_id
1 'polypeptide(L)'
;MKTSVRHFARFLLEHDNYLIYTHGQADADTLGSALALRRALISLGKSAVICNPAPIPQKLRFMFDAENNVINGLPAGSFTHISVDIASLAMLAGFDQEYLENLVFDYSVDHHAVNTLRAKNLLVLPQYPAASEIIAETLKALGTELDKKYALWLYAGISSDSGCFRYSYTRPSTLRLAARLMSTGIDFAKINRLLFDNKTPGAVILEKDAYKNLELFYGGKVALTCISEEALQNELVEDSDADGLNDIPRRIAGVEVSAVIRRRGDEIKVTLRSNDYYDVAALAKKFGGGGHIHAAGCRFYTDEADARRQILKALEGDFDAG
;
A
#
# COMPACT_ATOMS: atom_id res chain seq x y z
N MET A 1 1.79 19.31 14.19
CA MET A 1 1.63 18.92 15.62
C MET A 1 1.18 17.47 15.69
N LYS A 2 1.75 16.63 16.58
CA LYS A 2 1.24 15.27 16.83
C LYS A 2 -0.10 15.35 17.57
N THR A 3 -1.09 14.56 17.13
CA THR A 3 -2.48 14.67 17.60
C THR A 3 -3.04 13.32 18.05
N SER A 4 -4.34 13.26 18.33
CA SER A 4 -5.06 12.06 18.74
C SER A 4 -6.33 11.85 17.90
N VAL A 5 -6.90 10.64 17.91
CA VAL A 5 -8.19 10.33 17.28
C VAL A 5 -9.30 11.29 17.72
N ARG A 6 -9.36 11.63 19.00
CA ARG A 6 -10.35 12.60 19.52
C ARG A 6 -10.13 14.01 18.96
N HIS A 7 -8.87 14.42 18.80
CA HIS A 7 -8.53 15.72 18.20
C HIS A 7 -8.94 15.74 16.72
N PHE A 8 -8.67 14.65 15.99
CA PHE A 8 -9.09 14.52 14.59
C PHE A 8 -10.61 14.56 14.45
N ALA A 9 -11.35 13.81 15.28
CA ALA A 9 -12.82 13.84 15.28
C ALA A 9 -13.36 15.25 15.53
N ARG A 10 -12.78 16.02 16.48
CA ARG A 10 -13.16 17.42 16.73
C ARG A 10 -12.85 18.30 15.52
N PHE A 11 -11.66 18.18 14.93
CA PHE A 11 -11.28 18.91 13.72
C PHE A 11 -12.29 18.70 12.60
N LEU A 12 -12.76 17.45 12.39
CA LEU A 12 -13.77 17.12 11.40
C LEU A 12 -15.14 17.75 11.68
N LEU A 13 -15.49 17.99 12.92
CA LEU A 13 -16.75 18.69 13.28
C LEU A 13 -16.64 20.20 13.05
N GLU A 14 -15.46 20.78 13.28
CA GLU A 14 -15.22 22.24 13.25
C GLU A 14 -14.97 22.79 11.84
N HIS A 15 -14.61 21.92 10.85
CA HIS A 15 -14.30 22.32 9.47
C HIS A 15 -15.31 21.74 8.47
N ASP A 16 -15.16 22.13 7.21
CA ASP A 16 -15.98 21.67 6.10
C ASP A 16 -15.18 21.68 4.78
N ASN A 17 -15.84 21.31 3.67
CA ASN A 17 -15.31 21.31 2.31
C ASN A 17 -13.99 20.55 2.18
N TYR A 18 -14.03 19.24 2.45
CA TYR A 18 -12.86 18.39 2.52
C TYR A 18 -12.42 17.87 1.15
N LEU A 19 -11.11 17.91 0.89
CA LEU A 19 -10.46 17.14 -0.16
C LEU A 19 -9.60 16.06 0.51
N ILE A 20 -10.00 14.81 0.33
CA ILE A 20 -9.37 13.63 0.91
C ILE A 20 -8.46 13.00 -0.13
N TYR A 21 -7.17 12.96 0.15
CA TYR A 21 -6.14 12.41 -0.73
C TYR A 21 -5.87 10.96 -0.41
N THR A 22 -5.80 10.17 -1.47
CA THR A 22 -5.34 8.78 -1.47
C THR A 22 -4.06 8.66 -2.29
N HIS A 23 -3.24 7.65 -2.07
CA HIS A 23 -1.97 7.51 -2.78
C HIS A 23 -2.15 6.92 -4.19
N GLY A 24 -1.18 7.20 -5.10
CA GLY A 24 -1.29 6.87 -6.52
C GLY A 24 -1.28 5.38 -6.85
N GLN A 25 -0.64 4.56 -6.04
CA GLN A 25 -0.73 3.10 -6.12
C GLN A 25 -1.83 2.58 -5.18
N ALA A 26 -3.05 3.12 -5.34
CA ALA A 26 -4.14 2.91 -4.41
C ALA A 26 -4.36 1.42 -4.07
N ASP A 27 -4.42 1.13 -2.79
CA ASP A 27 -4.78 -0.18 -2.23
C ASP A 27 -6.10 -0.11 -1.46
N ALA A 28 -6.47 -1.21 -0.81
CA ALA A 28 -7.74 -1.26 -0.09
C ALA A 28 -7.72 -0.45 1.21
N ASP A 29 -6.55 -0.17 1.80
CA ASP A 29 -6.48 0.61 3.04
C ASP A 29 -6.69 2.09 2.77
N THR A 30 -5.93 2.68 1.84
CA THR A 30 -6.11 4.10 1.50
C THR A 30 -7.53 4.38 0.99
N LEU A 31 -8.09 3.50 0.12
CA LEU A 31 -9.44 3.67 -0.41
C LEU A 31 -10.52 3.43 0.65
N GLY A 32 -10.39 2.37 1.45
CA GLY A 32 -11.33 2.05 2.52
C GLY A 32 -11.41 3.15 3.57
N SER A 33 -10.26 3.69 3.94
CA SER A 33 -10.12 4.83 4.82
C SER A 33 -10.81 6.09 4.27
N ALA A 34 -10.52 6.44 3.01
CA ALA A 34 -11.08 7.63 2.37
C ALA A 34 -12.60 7.52 2.16
N LEU A 35 -13.09 6.36 1.68
CA LEU A 35 -14.51 6.10 1.44
C LEU A 35 -15.32 6.14 2.74
N ALA A 36 -14.82 5.52 3.81
CA ALA A 36 -15.47 5.54 5.11
C ALA A 36 -15.50 6.95 5.71
N LEU A 37 -14.37 7.67 5.65
CA LEU A 37 -14.28 9.04 6.14
C LEU A 37 -15.22 9.98 5.37
N ARG A 38 -15.19 9.93 4.03
CA ARG A 38 -16.06 10.75 3.18
C ARG A 38 -17.53 10.53 3.50
N ARG A 39 -17.96 9.28 3.60
CA ARG A 39 -19.37 8.96 3.90
C ARG A 39 -19.79 9.51 5.27
N ALA A 40 -18.92 9.40 6.27
CA ALA A 40 -19.21 9.96 7.59
C ALA A 40 -19.34 11.48 7.55
N LEU A 41 -18.47 12.17 6.82
CA LEU A 41 -18.54 13.63 6.65
C LEU A 41 -19.86 14.06 5.96
N ILE A 42 -20.25 13.36 4.89
CA ILE A 42 -21.52 13.61 4.21
C ILE A 42 -22.72 13.37 5.15
N SER A 43 -22.70 12.31 5.96
CA SER A 43 -23.77 12.05 6.93
C SER A 43 -23.88 13.11 8.03
N LEU A 44 -22.78 13.85 8.27
CA LEU A 44 -22.74 15.00 9.16
C LEU A 44 -23.12 16.32 8.48
N GLY A 45 -23.61 16.28 7.22
CA GLY A 45 -24.00 17.44 6.44
C GLY A 45 -22.84 18.25 5.86
N LYS A 46 -21.65 17.65 5.75
CA LYS A 46 -20.43 18.30 5.26
C LYS A 46 -20.13 17.90 3.82
N SER A 47 -19.39 18.75 3.12
CA SER A 47 -18.89 18.49 1.76
C SER A 47 -17.56 17.76 1.82
N ALA A 48 -17.44 16.66 1.05
CA ALA A 48 -16.19 15.89 0.99
C ALA A 48 -16.03 15.23 -0.39
N VAL A 49 -14.84 15.37 -0.96
CA VAL A 49 -14.44 14.76 -2.23
C VAL A 49 -13.17 13.93 -2.00
N ILE A 50 -13.07 12.78 -2.65
CA ILE A 50 -11.85 11.98 -2.67
C ILE A 50 -11.12 12.24 -3.97
N CYS A 51 -9.81 12.50 -3.91
CA CYS A 51 -8.95 12.60 -5.08
C CYS A 51 -7.84 11.55 -5.05
N ASN A 52 -7.60 10.95 -6.22
CA ASN A 52 -6.50 10.01 -6.44
C ASN A 52 -5.68 10.45 -7.65
N PRO A 53 -4.32 10.44 -7.58
CA PRO A 53 -3.50 10.85 -8.71
C PRO A 53 -3.51 9.88 -9.89
N ALA A 54 -3.99 8.64 -9.72
CA ALA A 54 -4.01 7.60 -10.74
C ALA A 54 -5.36 6.89 -10.83
N PRO A 55 -5.65 6.16 -11.92
CA PRO A 55 -6.85 5.33 -12.02
C PRO A 55 -6.89 4.26 -10.92
N ILE A 56 -8.09 3.98 -10.42
CA ILE A 56 -8.30 2.95 -9.40
C ILE A 56 -8.09 1.56 -10.01
N PRO A 57 -7.27 0.70 -9.38
CA PRO A 57 -7.03 -0.66 -9.84
C PRO A 57 -8.32 -1.48 -9.97
N GLN A 58 -8.43 -2.26 -11.05
CA GLN A 58 -9.61 -3.08 -11.34
C GLN A 58 -9.99 -4.01 -10.17
N LYS A 59 -9.00 -4.61 -9.50
CA LYS A 59 -9.18 -5.49 -8.35
C LYS A 59 -9.90 -4.85 -7.15
N LEU A 60 -9.90 -3.49 -7.06
CA LEU A 60 -10.52 -2.74 -5.96
C LEU A 60 -11.90 -2.17 -6.32
N ARG A 61 -12.37 -2.35 -7.56
CA ARG A 61 -13.65 -1.79 -8.00
C ARG A 61 -14.86 -2.33 -7.24
N PHE A 62 -14.74 -3.48 -6.57
CA PHE A 62 -15.79 -4.02 -5.70
C PHE A 62 -16.09 -3.13 -4.48
N MET A 63 -15.19 -2.20 -4.14
CA MET A 63 -15.38 -1.25 -3.05
C MET A 63 -16.26 -0.06 -3.43
N PHE A 64 -16.55 0.10 -4.72
CA PHE A 64 -17.26 1.25 -5.27
C PHE A 64 -18.68 0.90 -5.66
N ASP A 65 -19.56 1.91 -5.53
CA ASP A 65 -20.91 1.92 -6.06
C ASP A 65 -21.17 3.24 -6.80
N ALA A 66 -22.39 3.44 -7.31
CA ALA A 66 -22.75 4.63 -8.07
C ALA A 66 -22.65 5.97 -7.28
N GLU A 67 -22.63 5.90 -5.96
CA GLU A 67 -22.56 7.10 -5.09
C GLU A 67 -21.12 7.51 -4.75
N ASN A 68 -20.13 6.66 -5.04
CA ASN A 68 -18.75 6.88 -4.67
C ASN A 68 -17.94 7.43 -5.84
N ASN A 69 -17.82 8.73 -5.89
CA ASN A 69 -16.98 9.40 -6.87
C ASN A 69 -15.59 9.66 -6.27
N VAL A 70 -14.59 9.00 -6.83
CA VAL A 70 -13.18 9.39 -6.70
C VAL A 70 -12.80 10.11 -7.98
N ILE A 71 -12.30 11.32 -7.86
CA ILE A 71 -11.83 12.09 -9.00
C ILE A 71 -10.34 11.81 -9.24
N ASN A 72 -9.99 11.63 -10.52
CA ASN A 72 -8.60 11.62 -10.93
C ASN A 72 -8.18 13.05 -11.21
N GLY A 73 -7.27 13.58 -10.37
CA GLY A 73 -6.83 14.96 -10.45
C GLY A 73 -7.36 15.84 -9.31
N LEU A 74 -7.10 17.12 -9.41
CA LEU A 74 -7.41 18.10 -8.38
C LEU A 74 -8.60 18.97 -8.82
N PRO A 75 -9.66 19.06 -8.00
CA PRO A 75 -10.77 19.96 -8.30
C PRO A 75 -10.35 21.42 -8.07
N ALA A 76 -10.96 22.33 -8.84
CA ALA A 76 -10.82 23.76 -8.58
C ALA A 76 -11.57 24.15 -7.30
N GLY A 77 -10.99 25.02 -6.49
CA GLY A 77 -11.61 25.55 -5.28
C GLY A 77 -10.68 25.60 -4.08
N SER A 78 -11.22 26.05 -2.95
CA SER A 78 -10.50 26.05 -1.67
C SER A 78 -11.04 24.91 -0.81
N PHE A 79 -10.15 24.07 -0.31
CA PHE A 79 -10.52 22.87 0.44
C PHE A 79 -9.77 22.78 1.77
N THR A 80 -10.36 22.02 2.69
CA THR A 80 -9.65 21.48 3.86
C THR A 80 -8.96 20.18 3.41
N HIS A 81 -7.64 20.19 3.35
CA HIS A 81 -6.83 19.10 2.78
C HIS A 81 -6.54 18.03 3.82
N ILE A 82 -7.02 16.81 3.59
CA ILE A 82 -6.77 15.64 4.45
C ILE A 82 -6.06 14.55 3.64
N SER A 83 -4.95 14.02 4.15
CA SER A 83 -4.35 12.80 3.62
C SER A 83 -4.71 11.60 4.50
N VAL A 84 -4.98 10.46 3.88
CA VAL A 84 -5.18 9.17 4.56
C VAL A 84 -4.23 8.14 3.96
N ASP A 85 -3.47 7.46 4.83
CA ASP A 85 -2.54 6.42 4.44
C ASP A 85 -1.46 6.88 3.45
N ILE A 86 -0.90 8.06 3.69
CA ILE A 86 0.14 8.65 2.86
C ILE A 86 1.30 9.07 3.76
N ALA A 87 2.48 8.49 3.53
CA ALA A 87 3.68 8.75 4.31
C ALA A 87 4.62 9.81 3.69
N SER A 88 4.52 10.06 2.38
CA SER A 88 5.40 10.99 1.67
C SER A 88 4.75 11.54 0.41
N LEU A 89 5.25 12.69 -0.09
CA LEU A 89 4.80 13.27 -1.35
C LEU A 89 5.05 12.35 -2.56
N ALA A 90 6.05 11.47 -2.51
CA ALA A 90 6.32 10.51 -3.57
C ALA A 90 5.15 9.53 -3.80
N MET A 91 4.32 9.27 -2.79
CA MET A 91 3.12 8.44 -2.91
C MET A 91 1.98 9.15 -3.67
N LEU A 92 2.09 10.46 -3.88
CA LEU A 92 1.18 11.29 -4.66
C LEU A 92 1.65 11.52 -6.10
N ALA A 93 2.62 10.74 -6.57
CA ALA A 93 3.10 10.83 -7.96
C ALA A 93 1.93 10.65 -8.95
N GLY A 94 1.81 11.58 -9.89
CA GLY A 94 0.66 11.70 -10.79
C GLY A 94 -0.08 13.03 -10.66
N PHE A 95 0.05 13.72 -9.51
CA PHE A 95 -0.30 15.12 -9.41
C PHE A 95 0.85 16.03 -9.90
N ASP A 96 0.54 17.27 -10.20
CA ASP A 96 1.51 18.28 -10.62
C ASP A 96 2.58 18.50 -9.53
N GLN A 97 3.87 18.55 -9.94
CA GLN A 97 5.00 18.65 -9.03
C GLN A 97 5.02 19.98 -8.27
N GLU A 98 4.76 21.09 -8.96
CA GLU A 98 4.74 22.43 -8.36
C GLU A 98 3.61 22.54 -7.32
N TYR A 99 2.46 21.94 -7.64
CA TYR A 99 1.36 21.84 -6.68
C TYR A 99 1.77 21.07 -5.42
N LEU A 100 2.40 19.91 -5.56
CA LEU A 100 2.83 19.07 -4.43
C LEU A 100 3.88 19.76 -3.56
N GLU A 101 4.82 20.52 -4.16
CA GLU A 101 5.84 21.26 -3.44
C GLU A 101 5.26 22.37 -2.56
N ASN A 102 4.10 22.91 -2.92
CA ASN A 102 3.40 23.93 -2.15
C ASN A 102 2.30 23.38 -1.22
N LEU A 103 1.95 22.09 -1.36
CA LEU A 103 0.87 21.49 -0.59
C LEU A 103 1.26 21.32 0.89
N VAL A 104 0.40 21.85 1.76
CA VAL A 104 0.45 21.60 3.21
C VAL A 104 -0.91 21.06 3.62
N PHE A 105 -0.96 19.84 4.11
CA PHE A 105 -2.19 19.24 4.58
C PHE A 105 -2.68 19.91 5.87
N ASP A 106 -3.97 20.11 6.00
CA ASP A 106 -4.55 20.54 7.26
C ASP A 106 -4.52 19.40 8.29
N TYR A 107 -4.70 18.17 7.79
CA TYR A 107 -4.60 16.96 8.60
C TYR A 107 -4.03 15.79 7.81
N SER A 108 -3.12 15.03 8.42
CA SER A 108 -2.63 13.75 7.89
C SER A 108 -2.92 12.63 8.88
N VAL A 109 -3.55 11.55 8.40
CA VAL A 109 -3.86 10.34 9.15
C VAL A 109 -3.11 9.18 8.53
N ASP A 110 -2.23 8.53 9.30
CA ASP A 110 -1.33 7.51 8.76
C ASP A 110 -0.90 6.50 9.82
N HIS A 111 -0.48 5.31 9.37
CA HIS A 111 0.07 4.26 10.22
C HIS A 111 1.52 3.89 9.89
N HIS A 112 2.11 4.49 8.88
CA HIS A 112 3.51 4.25 8.54
C HIS A 112 4.46 4.73 9.65
N ALA A 113 5.53 3.95 9.90
CA ALA A 113 6.51 4.29 10.95
C ALA A 113 7.26 5.61 10.67
N VAL A 114 7.46 5.94 9.40
CA VAL A 114 8.09 7.18 8.95
C VAL A 114 7.10 7.93 8.08
N ASN A 115 6.71 9.13 8.51
CA ASN A 115 5.87 10.04 7.74
C ASN A 115 6.60 11.37 7.58
N THR A 116 6.76 11.81 6.34
CA THR A 116 7.48 13.03 5.95
C THR A 116 6.57 14.10 5.34
N LEU A 117 5.25 13.91 5.40
CA LEU A 117 4.30 14.87 4.86
C LEU A 117 4.31 16.19 5.64
N ARG A 118 4.20 17.28 4.90
CA ARG A 118 3.95 18.60 5.49
C ARG A 118 2.49 18.75 5.86
N ALA A 119 2.19 18.65 7.13
CA ALA A 119 0.84 18.80 7.64
C ALA A 119 0.80 19.67 8.93
N LYS A 120 -0.25 20.48 9.09
CA LYS A 120 -0.51 21.25 10.31
C LYS A 120 -0.75 20.33 11.50
N ASN A 121 -1.48 19.23 11.26
CA ASN A 121 -1.83 18.22 12.24
C ASN A 121 -1.47 16.82 11.72
N LEU A 122 -0.81 16.01 12.56
CA LEU A 122 -0.35 14.67 12.25
C LEU A 122 -0.92 13.66 13.25
N LEU A 123 -1.74 12.74 12.77
CA LEU A 123 -2.20 11.55 13.48
C LEU A 123 -1.49 10.33 12.90
N VAL A 124 -0.27 10.10 13.31
CA VAL A 124 0.55 8.98 12.85
C VAL A 124 0.65 7.96 13.98
N LEU A 125 0.11 6.77 13.76
CA LEU A 125 -0.03 5.70 14.75
C LEU A 125 0.57 4.39 14.24
N PRO A 126 1.91 4.20 14.25
CA PRO A 126 2.59 3.04 13.66
C PRO A 126 2.25 1.70 14.32
N GLN A 127 1.64 1.72 15.50
CA GLN A 127 1.17 0.51 16.17
C GLN A 127 -0.14 -0.04 15.58
N TYR A 128 -0.82 0.71 14.70
CA TYR A 128 -2.02 0.24 14.00
C TYR A 128 -1.62 -0.47 12.71
N PRO A 129 -2.21 -1.62 12.38
CA PRO A 129 -1.87 -2.37 11.16
C PRO A 129 -2.37 -1.70 9.88
N ALA A 130 -3.28 -0.73 9.98
CA ALA A 130 -3.92 -0.09 8.84
C ALA A 130 -4.46 1.30 9.23
N ALA A 131 -4.47 2.25 8.30
CA ALA A 131 -5.13 3.54 8.48
C ALA A 131 -6.65 3.37 8.65
N SER A 132 -7.26 2.36 8.03
CA SER A 132 -8.67 2.00 8.20
C SER A 132 -9.04 1.68 9.66
N GLU A 133 -8.14 1.12 10.47
CA GLU A 133 -8.38 0.92 11.89
C GLU A 133 -8.42 2.28 12.63
N ILE A 134 -7.55 3.24 12.26
CA ILE A 134 -7.55 4.61 12.83
C ILE A 134 -8.84 5.34 12.44
N ILE A 135 -9.29 5.18 11.19
CA ILE A 135 -10.55 5.75 10.72
C ILE A 135 -11.74 5.13 11.47
N ALA A 136 -11.75 3.81 11.69
CA ALA A 136 -12.82 3.16 12.48
C ALA A 136 -12.93 3.75 13.91
N GLU A 137 -11.80 3.99 14.56
CA GLU A 137 -11.74 4.66 15.88
C GLU A 137 -12.25 6.12 15.78
N THR A 138 -11.93 6.81 14.68
CA THR A 138 -12.41 8.18 14.43
C THR A 138 -13.92 8.20 14.25
N LEU A 139 -14.47 7.29 13.45
CA LEU A 139 -15.92 7.15 13.24
C LEU A 139 -16.65 6.86 14.55
N LYS A 140 -16.08 6.00 15.40
CA LYS A 140 -16.60 5.75 16.76
C LYS A 140 -16.59 7.02 17.60
N ALA A 141 -15.53 7.85 17.54
CA ALA A 141 -15.45 9.11 18.25
C ALA A 141 -16.44 10.16 17.74
N LEU A 142 -16.84 10.08 16.47
CA LEU A 142 -17.91 10.90 15.86
C LEU A 142 -19.32 10.39 16.18
N GLY A 143 -19.46 9.23 16.85
CA GLY A 143 -20.76 8.62 17.13
C GLY A 143 -21.39 7.93 15.91
N THR A 144 -20.61 7.66 14.86
CA THR A 144 -21.10 7.01 13.64
C THR A 144 -21.40 5.54 13.90
N GLU A 145 -22.60 5.10 13.55
CA GLU A 145 -22.95 3.68 13.55
C GLU A 145 -22.41 2.99 12.30
N LEU A 146 -21.70 1.88 12.50
CA LEU A 146 -21.07 1.13 11.42
C LEU A 146 -22.06 0.14 10.80
N ASP A 147 -22.58 0.46 9.62
CA ASP A 147 -23.39 -0.45 8.80
C ASP A 147 -22.50 -1.30 7.85
N LYS A 148 -23.15 -2.13 7.02
CA LYS A 148 -22.47 -2.99 6.04
C LYS A 148 -21.52 -2.23 5.11
N LYS A 149 -21.84 -1.01 4.73
CA LYS A 149 -21.04 -0.23 3.78
C LYS A 149 -19.74 0.25 4.41
N TYR A 150 -19.81 0.81 5.62
CA TYR A 150 -18.62 1.11 6.41
C TYR A 150 -17.78 -0.13 6.68
N ALA A 151 -18.45 -1.21 7.07
CA ALA A 151 -17.79 -2.46 7.41
C ALA A 151 -17.04 -3.07 6.22
N LEU A 152 -17.61 -3.03 5.00
CA LEU A 152 -16.93 -3.48 3.79
C LEU A 152 -15.61 -2.73 3.59
N TRP A 153 -15.64 -1.40 3.63
CA TRP A 153 -14.46 -0.57 3.39
C TRP A 153 -13.38 -0.75 4.45
N LEU A 154 -13.77 -0.63 5.71
CA LEU A 154 -12.84 -0.75 6.84
C LEU A 154 -12.26 -2.16 6.95
N TYR A 155 -13.08 -3.21 6.73
CA TYR A 155 -12.60 -4.58 6.73
C TYR A 155 -11.63 -4.84 5.58
N ALA A 156 -11.94 -4.36 4.37
CA ALA A 156 -11.07 -4.53 3.21
C ALA A 156 -9.69 -3.89 3.46
N GLY A 157 -9.64 -2.65 3.99
CA GLY A 157 -8.39 -1.97 4.32
C GLY A 157 -7.60 -2.71 5.39
N ILE A 158 -8.22 -3.05 6.53
CA ILE A 158 -7.55 -3.77 7.62
C ILE A 158 -7.05 -5.14 7.14
N SER A 159 -7.86 -5.89 6.38
CA SER A 159 -7.48 -7.20 5.85
C SER A 159 -6.32 -7.10 4.86
N SER A 160 -6.34 -6.10 3.97
CA SER A 160 -5.27 -5.86 2.99
C SER A 160 -3.94 -5.67 3.70
N ASP A 161 -3.85 -4.70 4.56
CA ASP A 161 -2.59 -4.29 5.18
C ASP A 161 -2.07 -5.26 6.23
N SER A 162 -2.97 -5.93 6.93
CA SER A 162 -2.57 -7.00 7.86
C SER A 162 -2.22 -8.33 7.15
N GLY A 163 -2.26 -8.38 5.82
CA GLY A 163 -2.06 -9.60 5.03
C GLY A 163 -3.05 -10.69 5.41
N CYS A 164 -4.33 -10.36 5.51
CA CYS A 164 -5.40 -11.21 6.06
C CYS A 164 -5.09 -11.64 7.50
N PHE A 165 -4.71 -10.66 8.33
CA PHE A 165 -4.41 -10.83 9.77
C PHE A 165 -3.20 -11.73 10.10
N ARG A 166 -2.31 -12.00 9.13
CA ARG A 166 -1.14 -12.88 9.28
C ARG A 166 0.12 -12.16 9.79
N TYR A 167 0.19 -10.84 9.61
CA TYR A 167 1.40 -10.11 9.95
C TYR A 167 1.52 -9.84 11.45
N SER A 168 2.76 -9.75 11.96
CA SER A 168 3.10 -9.66 13.38
C SER A 168 2.55 -8.43 14.09
N TYR A 169 2.25 -7.36 13.36
CA TYR A 169 1.64 -6.14 13.90
C TYR A 169 0.10 -6.19 13.98
N THR A 170 -0.53 -7.33 13.59
CA THR A 170 -1.96 -7.57 13.88
C THR A 170 -2.18 -7.70 15.39
N ARG A 171 -3.05 -6.86 15.94
CA ARG A 171 -3.30 -6.78 17.38
C ARG A 171 -4.60 -7.50 17.78
N PRO A 172 -4.77 -7.88 19.06
CA PRO A 172 -6.04 -8.38 19.55
C PRO A 172 -7.20 -7.39 19.36
N SER A 173 -6.94 -6.06 19.42
CA SER A 173 -7.93 -5.01 19.09
C SER A 173 -8.38 -5.05 17.64
N THR A 174 -7.45 -5.28 16.71
CA THR A 174 -7.72 -5.42 15.28
C THR A 174 -8.66 -6.59 15.00
N LEU A 175 -8.42 -7.75 15.61
CA LEU A 175 -9.30 -8.92 15.47
C LEU A 175 -10.68 -8.69 16.08
N ARG A 176 -10.77 -7.98 17.22
CA ARG A 176 -12.07 -7.59 17.80
C ARG A 176 -12.84 -6.63 16.89
N LEU A 177 -12.14 -5.67 16.28
CA LEU A 177 -12.76 -4.77 15.31
C LEU A 177 -13.22 -5.54 14.07
N ALA A 178 -12.39 -6.43 13.52
CA ALA A 178 -12.76 -7.28 12.38
C ALA A 178 -14.02 -8.12 12.69
N ALA A 179 -14.08 -8.75 13.85
CA ALA A 179 -15.27 -9.51 14.29
C ALA A 179 -16.53 -8.62 14.36
N ARG A 180 -16.41 -7.39 14.87
CA ARG A 180 -17.50 -6.42 14.90
C ARG A 180 -17.94 -6.02 13.48
N LEU A 181 -16.99 -5.77 12.57
CA LEU A 181 -17.31 -5.45 11.18
C LEU A 181 -18.02 -6.62 10.49
N MET A 182 -17.56 -7.86 10.71
CA MET A 182 -18.20 -9.07 10.19
C MET A 182 -19.63 -9.23 10.71
N SER A 183 -19.89 -8.84 11.97
CA SER A 183 -21.23 -8.92 12.59
C SER A 183 -22.28 -8.03 11.90
N THR A 184 -21.87 -7.06 11.09
CA THR A 184 -22.78 -6.27 10.24
C THR A 184 -23.37 -7.08 9.07
N GLY A 185 -22.84 -8.27 8.83
CA GLY A 185 -23.27 -9.19 7.76
C GLY A 185 -22.60 -8.89 6.42
N ILE A 186 -21.37 -8.33 6.39
CA ILE A 186 -20.54 -8.28 5.18
C ILE A 186 -20.16 -9.69 4.73
N ASP A 187 -20.00 -9.88 3.44
CA ASP A 187 -19.41 -11.11 2.89
C ASP A 187 -17.87 -11.01 2.93
N PHE A 188 -17.33 -11.22 4.13
CA PHE A 188 -15.88 -11.13 4.35
C PHE A 188 -15.08 -12.17 3.54
N ALA A 189 -15.67 -13.36 3.28
CA ALA A 189 -15.04 -14.38 2.47
C ALA A 189 -14.86 -13.92 1.02
N LYS A 190 -15.91 -13.30 0.46
CA LYS A 190 -15.83 -12.67 -0.87
C LYS A 190 -14.82 -11.53 -0.91
N ILE A 191 -14.78 -10.67 0.13
CA ILE A 191 -13.81 -9.58 0.22
C ILE A 191 -12.39 -10.14 0.19
N ASN A 192 -12.06 -11.11 1.05
CA ASN A 192 -10.73 -11.72 1.11
C ASN A 192 -10.37 -12.42 -0.20
N ARG A 193 -11.30 -13.15 -0.81
CA ARG A 193 -11.07 -13.77 -2.13
C ARG A 193 -10.74 -12.73 -3.20
N LEU A 194 -11.44 -11.60 -3.24
CA LEU A 194 -11.17 -10.53 -4.21
C LEU A 194 -9.84 -9.84 -3.96
N LEU A 195 -9.41 -9.71 -2.71
CA LEU A 195 -8.14 -9.07 -2.36
C LEU A 195 -6.92 -9.98 -2.60
N PHE A 196 -7.04 -11.29 -2.30
CA PHE A 196 -5.86 -12.18 -2.20
C PHE A 196 -5.85 -13.33 -3.19
N ASP A 197 -7.02 -13.83 -3.60
CA ASP A 197 -7.13 -15.05 -4.40
C ASP A 197 -7.62 -14.80 -5.83
N ASN A 198 -8.07 -13.58 -6.13
CA ASN A 198 -8.57 -13.23 -7.46
C ASN A 198 -7.46 -12.57 -8.28
N LYS A 199 -6.86 -13.35 -9.18
CA LYS A 199 -5.78 -12.91 -10.05
C LYS A 199 -6.30 -12.62 -11.44
N THR A 200 -5.75 -11.60 -12.07
CA THR A 200 -5.95 -11.33 -13.48
C THR A 200 -5.20 -12.37 -14.33
N PRO A 201 -5.60 -12.60 -15.60
CA PRO A 201 -4.80 -13.42 -16.52
C PRO A 201 -3.35 -12.91 -16.65
N GLY A 202 -3.14 -11.58 -16.66
CA GLY A 202 -1.81 -10.97 -16.71
C GLY A 202 -0.95 -11.32 -15.49
N ALA A 203 -1.53 -11.23 -14.28
CA ALA A 203 -0.82 -11.63 -13.06
C ALA A 203 -0.42 -13.12 -13.09
N VAL A 204 -1.28 -13.99 -13.61
CA VAL A 204 -0.96 -15.42 -13.75
C VAL A 204 0.18 -15.65 -14.74
N ILE A 205 0.23 -14.91 -15.85
CA ILE A 205 1.33 -14.96 -16.83
C ILE A 205 2.64 -14.56 -16.17
N LEU A 206 2.66 -13.45 -15.44
CA LEU A 206 3.86 -12.97 -14.75
C LEU A 206 4.31 -13.93 -13.64
N GLU A 207 3.38 -14.50 -12.86
CA GLU A 207 3.71 -15.50 -11.83
C GLU A 207 4.30 -16.76 -12.42
N LYS A 208 3.72 -17.27 -13.52
CA LYS A 208 4.28 -18.43 -14.24
C LYS A 208 5.71 -18.17 -14.69
N ASP A 209 5.97 -16.99 -15.25
CA ASP A 209 7.30 -16.59 -15.67
C ASP A 209 8.26 -16.45 -14.48
N ALA A 210 7.81 -15.85 -13.39
CA ALA A 210 8.57 -15.73 -12.15
C ALA A 210 8.98 -17.09 -11.57
N TYR A 211 8.06 -18.07 -11.55
CA TYR A 211 8.39 -19.44 -11.10
C TYR A 211 9.33 -20.16 -12.06
N LYS A 212 9.19 -19.94 -13.36
CA LYS A 212 10.05 -20.55 -14.38
C LYS A 212 11.52 -20.09 -14.24
N ASN A 213 11.71 -18.81 -13.92
CA ASN A 213 13.02 -18.16 -13.84
C ASN A 213 13.56 -18.07 -12.40
N LEU A 214 12.93 -18.78 -11.46
CA LEU A 214 13.32 -18.74 -10.06
C LEU A 214 14.57 -19.58 -9.81
N GLU A 215 15.55 -18.97 -9.19
CA GLU A 215 16.83 -19.61 -8.84
C GLU A 215 17.16 -19.40 -7.35
N LEU A 216 17.84 -20.38 -6.78
CA LEU A 216 18.30 -20.35 -5.39
C LEU A 216 19.82 -20.27 -5.34
N PHE A 217 20.35 -19.44 -4.42
CA PHE A 217 21.76 -19.18 -4.23
C PHE A 217 22.13 -19.32 -2.75
N TYR A 218 23.41 -19.48 -2.46
CA TYR A 218 23.99 -19.49 -1.11
C TYR A 218 23.28 -20.51 -0.19
N GLY A 219 23.26 -21.78 -0.63
CA GLY A 219 22.63 -22.85 0.14
C GLY A 219 21.12 -22.70 0.32
N GLY A 220 20.45 -21.95 -0.58
CA GLY A 220 19.01 -21.70 -0.52
C GLY A 220 18.60 -20.51 0.36
N LYS A 221 19.57 -19.73 0.84
CA LYS A 221 19.30 -18.52 1.65
C LYS A 221 18.84 -17.33 0.82
N VAL A 222 19.19 -17.29 -0.46
CA VAL A 222 18.80 -16.22 -1.38
C VAL A 222 18.00 -16.82 -2.53
N ALA A 223 16.84 -16.24 -2.82
CA ALA A 223 16.01 -16.56 -3.98
C ALA A 223 15.90 -15.35 -4.89
N LEU A 224 16.14 -15.55 -6.19
CA LEU A 224 16.07 -14.51 -7.19
C LEU A 224 15.25 -14.98 -8.39
N THR A 225 14.44 -14.08 -8.92
CA THR A 225 13.73 -14.29 -10.19
C THR A 225 13.81 -13.05 -11.07
N CYS A 226 13.96 -13.28 -12.37
CA CYS A 226 13.91 -12.24 -13.39
C CYS A 226 12.62 -12.43 -14.20
N ILE A 227 11.89 -11.36 -14.42
CA ILE A 227 10.67 -11.40 -15.25
C ILE A 227 11.06 -11.08 -16.69
N SER A 228 10.80 -12.02 -17.59
CA SER A 228 11.17 -11.89 -18.99
C SER A 228 10.44 -10.73 -19.66
N GLU A 229 11.09 -10.15 -20.66
CA GLU A 229 10.50 -9.07 -21.46
C GLU A 229 9.27 -9.57 -22.25
N GLU A 230 9.29 -10.84 -22.70
CA GLU A 230 8.15 -11.52 -23.36
C GLU A 230 6.91 -11.52 -22.43
N ALA A 231 7.08 -11.86 -21.16
CA ALA A 231 5.99 -11.86 -20.19
C ALA A 231 5.47 -10.44 -19.90
N LEU A 232 6.39 -9.47 -19.76
CA LEU A 232 6.03 -8.07 -19.49
C LEU A 232 5.31 -7.38 -20.66
N GLN A 233 5.59 -7.78 -21.90
CA GLN A 233 4.99 -7.22 -23.12
C GLN A 233 3.69 -7.94 -23.54
N ASN A 234 3.25 -8.94 -22.79
CA ASN A 234 2.00 -9.63 -23.11
C ASN A 234 0.81 -8.68 -22.99
N GLU A 235 -0.08 -8.68 -23.97
CA GLU A 235 -1.24 -7.77 -24.07
C GLU A 235 -2.24 -7.86 -22.90
N LEU A 236 -2.23 -8.95 -22.14
CA LEU A 236 -3.08 -9.17 -20.97
C LEU A 236 -2.45 -8.63 -19.68
N VAL A 237 -1.20 -8.17 -19.73
CA VAL A 237 -0.45 -7.72 -18.55
C VAL A 237 -0.58 -6.21 -18.37
N GLU A 238 -1.01 -5.84 -17.17
CA GLU A 238 -1.02 -4.45 -16.71
C GLU A 238 0.08 -4.21 -15.64
N ASP A 239 0.51 -2.96 -15.44
CA ASP A 239 1.53 -2.62 -14.44
C ASP A 239 1.18 -3.12 -13.02
N SER A 240 -0.11 -3.10 -12.67
CA SER A 240 -0.64 -3.57 -11.38
C SER A 240 -0.52 -5.09 -11.17
N ASP A 241 -0.36 -5.87 -12.24
CA ASP A 241 -0.23 -7.33 -12.15
C ASP A 241 1.10 -7.77 -11.53
N ALA A 242 2.08 -6.89 -11.55
CA ALA A 242 3.40 -7.15 -10.98
C ALA A 242 3.48 -7.03 -9.45
N ASP A 243 2.44 -6.53 -8.77
CA ASP A 243 2.46 -6.28 -7.33
C ASP A 243 2.67 -7.55 -6.50
N GLY A 244 2.10 -8.68 -6.94
CA GLY A 244 2.20 -9.97 -6.24
C GLY A 244 3.51 -10.72 -6.42
N LEU A 245 4.36 -10.33 -7.38
CA LEU A 245 5.59 -11.05 -7.73
C LEU A 245 6.60 -11.10 -6.59
N ASN A 246 6.64 -10.06 -5.76
CA ASN A 246 7.61 -9.92 -4.68
C ASN A 246 7.49 -11.02 -3.63
N ASP A 247 6.33 -11.65 -3.52
CA ASP A 247 6.06 -12.70 -2.55
C ASP A 247 6.50 -14.09 -3.03
N ILE A 248 6.68 -14.30 -4.34
CA ILE A 248 6.98 -15.62 -4.90
C ILE A 248 8.29 -16.17 -4.35
N PRO A 249 9.46 -15.51 -4.53
CA PRO A 249 10.71 -16.08 -4.08
C PRO A 249 10.86 -16.10 -2.55
N ARG A 250 10.25 -15.17 -1.82
CA ARG A 250 10.36 -15.12 -0.35
C ARG A 250 9.56 -16.21 0.38
N ARG A 251 8.60 -16.88 -0.29
CA ARG A 251 7.77 -17.95 0.29
C ARG A 251 8.46 -19.31 0.31
N ILE A 252 9.65 -19.42 -0.26
CA ILE A 252 10.41 -20.67 -0.25
C ILE A 252 11.00 -20.89 1.14
N ALA A 253 10.82 -22.08 1.68
CA ALA A 253 11.33 -22.43 3.00
C ALA A 253 12.86 -22.29 3.04
N GLY A 254 13.38 -21.62 4.07
CA GLY A 254 14.81 -21.39 4.26
C GLY A 254 15.37 -20.14 3.59
N VAL A 255 14.63 -19.50 2.71
CA VAL A 255 15.02 -18.23 2.07
C VAL A 255 14.99 -17.11 3.10
N GLU A 256 16.08 -16.37 3.21
CA GLU A 256 16.20 -15.15 3.99
C GLU A 256 16.02 -13.92 3.13
N VAL A 257 16.73 -13.85 1.98
CA VAL A 257 16.62 -12.70 1.05
C VAL A 257 16.02 -13.13 -0.26
N SER A 258 15.09 -12.33 -0.76
CA SER A 258 14.49 -12.52 -2.08
C SER A 258 14.62 -11.27 -2.95
N ALA A 259 14.87 -11.46 -4.24
CA ALA A 259 14.97 -10.43 -5.25
C ALA A 259 14.07 -10.73 -6.45
N VAL A 260 13.29 -9.74 -6.86
CA VAL A 260 12.57 -9.75 -8.14
C VAL A 260 13.13 -8.66 -9.03
N ILE A 261 13.61 -9.05 -10.19
CA ILE A 261 14.22 -8.18 -11.18
C ILE A 261 13.29 -8.07 -12.38
N ARG A 262 12.96 -6.87 -12.81
CA ARG A 262 12.14 -6.64 -14.00
C ARG A 262 12.50 -5.34 -14.70
N ARG A 263 12.35 -5.31 -16.02
CA ARG A 263 12.43 -4.08 -16.81
C ARG A 263 11.21 -3.20 -16.58
N ARG A 264 11.42 -1.89 -16.51
CA ARG A 264 10.34 -0.89 -16.48
C ARG A 264 10.78 0.32 -17.29
N GLY A 265 10.35 0.39 -18.54
CA GLY A 265 10.89 1.37 -19.50
C GLY A 265 12.41 1.19 -19.70
N ASP A 266 13.17 2.24 -19.52
CA ASP A 266 14.63 2.24 -19.70
C ASP A 266 15.42 1.79 -18.46
N GLU A 267 14.72 1.45 -17.35
CA GLU A 267 15.35 1.04 -16.10
C GLU A 267 15.07 -0.43 -15.75
N ILE A 268 15.99 -1.05 -15.04
CA ILE A 268 15.80 -2.33 -14.37
C ILE A 268 15.44 -2.06 -12.92
N LYS A 269 14.23 -2.39 -12.55
CA LYS A 269 13.75 -2.32 -11.16
C LYS A 269 14.09 -3.62 -10.43
N VAL A 270 14.76 -3.49 -9.31
CA VAL A 270 15.02 -4.59 -8.37
C VAL A 270 14.22 -4.36 -7.11
N THR A 271 13.38 -5.32 -6.76
CA THR A 271 12.62 -5.31 -5.50
C THR A 271 13.18 -6.38 -4.57
N LEU A 272 13.51 -5.97 -3.36
CA LEU A 272 14.16 -6.81 -2.34
C LEU A 272 13.23 -7.03 -1.16
N ARG A 273 13.22 -8.25 -0.63
CA ARG A 273 12.53 -8.62 0.62
C ARG A 273 13.44 -9.47 1.50
N SER A 274 13.27 -9.39 2.80
CA SER A 274 13.86 -10.34 3.75
C SER A 274 12.79 -10.89 4.68
N ASN A 275 13.04 -12.06 5.24
CA ASN A 275 12.08 -12.73 6.09
C ASN A 275 12.34 -12.46 7.58
N ASP A 276 13.57 -12.56 8.05
CA ASP A 276 13.84 -12.57 9.49
C ASP A 276 14.85 -11.50 9.94
N TYR A 277 16.08 -11.51 9.44
CA TYR A 277 17.19 -10.74 10.03
C TYR A 277 17.97 -9.83 9.07
N TYR A 278 17.86 -10.04 7.76
CA TYR A 278 18.70 -9.31 6.81
C TYR A 278 18.13 -7.92 6.48
N ASP A 279 19.00 -6.89 6.54
CA ASP A 279 18.62 -5.52 6.18
C ASP A 279 18.73 -5.27 4.67
N VAL A 280 17.62 -5.52 3.95
CA VAL A 280 17.58 -5.24 2.50
C VAL A 280 17.57 -3.74 2.17
N ALA A 281 17.26 -2.85 3.12
CA ALA A 281 17.39 -1.41 2.88
C ALA A 281 18.86 -0.98 2.83
N ALA A 282 19.70 -1.56 3.67
CA ALA A 282 21.16 -1.36 3.61
C ALA A 282 21.73 -1.87 2.28
N LEU A 283 21.26 -3.03 1.79
CA LEU A 283 21.63 -3.55 0.47
C LEU A 283 21.21 -2.61 -0.65
N ALA A 284 19.94 -2.18 -0.67
CA ALA A 284 19.42 -1.28 -1.69
C ALA A 284 20.18 0.06 -1.76
N LYS A 285 20.59 0.60 -0.60
CA LYS A 285 21.39 1.84 -0.51
C LYS A 285 22.73 1.75 -1.24
N LYS A 286 23.37 0.56 -1.30
CA LYS A 286 24.61 0.35 -2.06
C LYS A 286 24.43 0.68 -3.55
N PHE A 287 23.19 0.63 -4.04
CA PHE A 287 22.81 0.89 -5.44
C PHE A 287 21.92 2.13 -5.61
N GLY A 288 22.02 3.09 -4.68
CA GLY A 288 21.25 4.35 -4.75
C GLY A 288 19.74 4.19 -4.49
N GLY A 289 19.34 3.04 -3.98
CA GLY A 289 17.95 2.74 -3.61
C GLY A 289 17.65 2.99 -2.13
N GLY A 290 16.55 2.41 -1.64
CA GLY A 290 16.14 2.54 -0.25
C GLY A 290 14.89 1.73 0.08
N GLY A 291 14.40 1.89 1.30
CA GLY A 291 13.22 1.21 1.81
C GLY A 291 13.30 0.95 3.32
N HIS A 292 12.60 -0.07 3.76
CA HIS A 292 12.59 -0.57 5.13
C HIS A 292 13.47 -1.82 5.25
N ILE A 293 13.82 -2.20 6.49
CA ILE A 293 14.68 -3.35 6.79
C ILE A 293 14.27 -4.60 6.00
N HIS A 294 12.98 -4.92 5.93
CA HIS A 294 12.47 -6.12 5.26
C HIS A 294 11.85 -5.87 3.88
N ALA A 295 11.85 -4.64 3.38
CA ALA A 295 11.25 -4.29 2.09
C ALA A 295 11.93 -3.08 1.47
N ALA A 296 12.74 -3.30 0.43
CA ALA A 296 13.48 -2.24 -0.22
C ALA A 296 13.52 -2.43 -1.74
N GLY A 297 14.05 -1.45 -2.45
CA GLY A 297 14.25 -1.54 -3.89
C GLY A 297 15.30 -0.57 -4.38
N CYS A 298 15.85 -0.89 -5.54
CA CYS A 298 16.81 -0.05 -6.25
C CYS A 298 16.56 -0.14 -7.76
N ARG A 299 17.24 0.71 -8.52
CA ARG A 299 17.13 0.81 -9.96
C ARG A 299 18.50 0.76 -10.59
N PHE A 300 18.59 0.11 -11.74
CA PHE A 300 19.78 0.04 -12.54
C PHE A 300 19.47 0.56 -13.94
N TYR A 301 20.43 1.25 -14.53
CA TYR A 301 20.38 1.76 -15.90
C TYR A 301 21.34 0.96 -16.79
N THR A 302 21.34 -0.37 -16.58
CA THR A 302 22.14 -1.38 -17.29
C THR A 302 21.22 -2.46 -17.82
N ASP A 303 21.79 -3.58 -18.29
CA ASP A 303 20.98 -4.77 -18.62
C ASP A 303 20.63 -5.61 -17.37
N GLU A 304 19.67 -6.51 -17.54
CA GLU A 304 19.17 -7.38 -16.47
C GLU A 304 20.25 -8.30 -15.91
N ALA A 305 21.11 -8.85 -16.79
CA ALA A 305 22.19 -9.76 -16.40
C ALA A 305 23.22 -9.05 -15.51
N ASP A 306 23.50 -7.79 -15.79
CA ASP A 306 24.40 -6.97 -14.99
C ASP A 306 23.76 -6.61 -13.64
N ALA A 307 22.51 -6.18 -13.60
CA ALA A 307 21.79 -5.92 -12.36
C ALA A 307 21.77 -7.16 -11.46
N ARG A 308 21.45 -8.33 -12.03
CA ARG A 308 21.46 -9.62 -11.33
C ARG A 308 22.84 -9.93 -10.76
N ARG A 309 23.91 -9.81 -11.56
CA ARG A 309 25.28 -10.07 -11.13
C ARG A 309 25.68 -9.16 -9.96
N GLN A 310 25.36 -7.88 -10.04
CA GLN A 310 25.68 -6.91 -8.98
C GLN A 310 24.97 -7.22 -7.67
N ILE A 311 23.68 -7.57 -7.70
CA ILE A 311 22.91 -7.96 -6.51
C ILE A 311 23.50 -9.23 -5.86
N LEU A 312 23.75 -10.27 -6.65
CA LEU A 312 24.32 -11.51 -6.13
C LEU A 312 25.69 -11.27 -5.52
N LYS A 313 26.58 -10.56 -6.22
CA LYS A 313 27.92 -10.22 -5.70
C LYS A 313 27.86 -9.42 -4.38
N ALA A 314 26.88 -8.55 -4.22
CA ALA A 314 26.73 -7.78 -2.98
C ALA A 314 26.22 -8.61 -1.80
N LEU A 315 25.62 -9.78 -2.05
CA LEU A 315 25.14 -10.75 -1.05
C LEU A 315 26.17 -11.85 -0.73
N GLU A 316 27.14 -12.09 -1.63
CA GLU A 316 28.13 -13.16 -1.51
C GLU A 316 28.82 -13.18 -0.15
N GLY A 317 29.36 -12.03 0.30
CA GLY A 317 30.07 -11.94 1.58
C GLY A 317 29.22 -12.13 2.84
N ASP A 318 27.89 -12.00 2.69
CA ASP A 318 26.96 -12.10 3.80
C ASP A 318 26.39 -13.53 3.97
N PHE A 319 26.48 -14.39 2.92
CA PHE A 319 25.88 -15.73 2.89
C PHE A 319 26.84 -16.86 2.53
N ASP A 320 28.06 -16.58 2.06
CA ASP A 320 29.06 -17.63 1.72
C ASP A 320 29.84 -18.20 2.94
N ALA A 321 29.56 -17.73 4.14
CA ALA A 321 30.27 -18.16 5.36
C ALA A 321 29.62 -19.40 6.03
N GLY A 322 28.99 -20.29 5.28
CA GLY A 322 28.36 -21.51 5.77
C GLY A 322 28.79 -22.75 5.02
#